data_d4c6b0c14a031c46770a58247b6d1b45
#
_entry.id   d4c6b0c14a031c46770a58247b6d1b45
#
_cell.length_a   1.000
_cell.length_b   1.000
_cell.length_c   1.000
_cell.angle_alpha   90.00
_cell.angle_beta   90.00
_cell.angle_gamma   90.00
#
_symmetry.space_group_name_H-M   'P 1'
#
loop_
_entity.id
_entity.type
_entity.pdbx_description
1 polymer ?
#
loop_
_entity_poly.entity_id
_entity_poly.type
_entity_poly.pdbx_seq_one_letter_code
_entity_poly.pdbx_strand_id
1 'polypeptide(L)'
;MALNKVFLIGNVGRDPDVRHLEGGASVASFTLATTERYRERGSGEAKEITEWHNIVAWRQLADLAENFIRKGSQIFVEGRIRSRSWDDQNGQKRYITEILADSIQLLGRKGDAPIPTGGAYTDPGAPAQGPAPAPRAAAPAYPKPQPQQPVTLDSLEGDDSDDLPF
;
A
#
# COMPACT_ATOMS: atom_id res chain seq x y z
N MET A 1 -2.27 -23.07 -30.58
CA MET A 1 -1.42 -22.01 -30.01
C MET A 1 -2.03 -21.55 -28.71
N ALA A 2 -1.23 -21.25 -27.69
CA ALA A 2 -1.72 -20.75 -26.39
C ALA A 2 -0.96 -19.45 -26.07
N LEU A 3 -1.64 -18.48 -25.45
CA LEU A 3 -1.07 -17.23 -24.97
C LEU A 3 -1.30 -17.11 -23.46
N ASN A 4 -0.24 -16.78 -22.71
CA ASN A 4 -0.32 -16.47 -21.29
C ASN A 4 0.50 -15.19 -21.07
N LYS A 5 -0.20 -14.06 -21.06
CA LYS A 5 0.37 -12.73 -20.89
C LYS A 5 -0.52 -11.90 -19.98
N VAL A 6 0.10 -11.09 -19.15
CA VAL A 6 -0.58 -10.12 -18.29
C VAL A 6 0.17 -8.80 -18.36
N PHE A 7 -0.58 -7.70 -18.35
CA PHE A 7 -0.09 -6.33 -18.31
C PHE A 7 -0.76 -5.61 -17.15
N LEU A 8 0.04 -5.09 -16.24
CA LEU A 8 -0.46 -4.38 -15.08
C LEU A 8 0.20 -3.02 -14.94
N ILE A 9 -0.60 -2.02 -14.59
CA ILE A 9 -0.11 -0.72 -14.10
C ILE A 9 -0.70 -0.53 -12.71
N GLY A 10 0.16 -0.30 -11.71
CA GLY A 10 -0.29 -0.17 -10.34
C GLY A 10 0.77 0.41 -9.42
N ASN A 11 0.44 0.43 -8.14
CA ASN A 11 1.33 0.90 -7.09
C ASN A 11 1.86 -0.27 -6.25
N VAL A 12 3.12 -0.23 -5.93
CA VAL A 12 3.77 -1.25 -5.10
C VAL A 12 3.27 -1.14 -3.66
N GLY A 13 2.75 -2.23 -3.10
CA GLY A 13 2.13 -2.24 -1.78
C GLY A 13 3.11 -2.36 -0.62
N ARG A 14 4.26 -2.98 -0.87
CA ARG A 14 5.35 -3.16 0.11
C ARG A 14 6.70 -3.19 -0.60
N ASP A 15 7.76 -2.87 0.13
CA ASP A 15 9.12 -2.99 -0.40
C ASP A 15 9.40 -4.42 -0.87
N PRO A 16 10.15 -4.61 -1.97
CA PRO A 16 10.52 -5.93 -2.47
C PRO A 16 11.31 -6.75 -1.45
N ASP A 17 10.90 -8.00 -1.25
CA ASP A 17 11.70 -9.00 -0.53
C ASP A 17 12.64 -9.68 -1.54
N VAL A 18 13.92 -9.40 -1.42
CA VAL A 18 14.95 -9.89 -2.33
C VAL A 18 15.76 -10.98 -1.67
N ARG A 19 15.94 -12.09 -2.39
CA ARG A 19 16.76 -13.23 -1.97
C ARG A 19 17.80 -13.53 -3.02
N HIS A 20 19.03 -13.61 -2.58
CA HIS A 20 20.15 -14.06 -3.40
C HIS A 20 20.33 -15.57 -3.21
N LEU A 21 20.24 -16.29 -4.31
CA LEU A 21 20.36 -17.75 -4.32
C LEU A 21 21.81 -18.19 -4.52
N GLU A 22 22.14 -19.37 -4.01
CA GLU A 22 23.41 -20.04 -4.33
C GLU A 22 23.54 -20.20 -5.85
N GLY A 23 24.61 -19.64 -6.43
CA GLY A 23 24.79 -19.59 -7.91
C GLY A 23 24.55 -18.21 -8.53
N GLY A 24 24.35 -17.16 -7.71
CA GLY A 24 24.34 -15.75 -8.18
C GLY A 24 23.03 -15.28 -8.83
N ALA A 25 21.97 -16.06 -8.74
CA ALA A 25 20.65 -15.64 -9.19
C ALA A 25 19.91 -14.91 -8.07
N SER A 26 19.36 -13.73 -8.36
CA SER A 26 18.49 -12.99 -7.45
C SER A 26 17.02 -13.24 -7.78
N VAL A 27 16.17 -13.26 -6.76
CA VAL A 27 14.72 -13.29 -6.88
C VAL A 27 14.11 -12.22 -5.97
N ALA A 28 13.22 -11.40 -6.51
CA ALA A 28 12.47 -10.41 -5.75
C ALA A 28 10.98 -10.75 -5.76
N SER A 29 10.32 -10.59 -4.63
CA SER A 29 8.87 -10.74 -4.50
C SER A 29 8.24 -9.52 -3.84
N PHE A 30 7.18 -9.00 -4.43
CA PHE A 30 6.42 -7.86 -3.90
C PHE A 30 4.97 -7.91 -4.35
N THR A 31 4.13 -7.06 -3.74
CA THR A 31 2.73 -6.94 -4.11
C THR A 31 2.50 -5.68 -4.94
N LEU A 32 1.63 -5.77 -5.94
CA LEU A 32 1.20 -4.66 -6.78
C LEU A 32 -0.31 -4.48 -6.63
N ALA A 33 -0.75 -3.27 -6.29
CA ALA A 33 -2.15 -2.89 -6.22
C ALA A 33 -2.60 -2.28 -7.54
N THR A 34 -3.65 -2.82 -8.13
CA THR A 34 -4.38 -2.20 -9.24
C THR A 34 -5.74 -1.75 -8.74
N THR A 35 -6.10 -0.49 -8.98
CA THR A 35 -7.33 0.10 -8.47
C THR A 35 -8.22 0.51 -9.62
N GLU A 36 -9.44 0.01 -9.63
CA GLU A 36 -10.49 0.35 -10.59
C GLU A 36 -11.58 1.18 -9.90
N ARG A 37 -12.00 2.25 -10.55
CA ARG A 37 -13.11 3.10 -10.10
C ARG A 37 -14.30 2.93 -11.03
N TYR A 38 -15.43 2.59 -10.47
CA TYR A 38 -16.67 2.45 -11.22
C TYR A 38 -17.83 3.15 -10.50
N ARG A 39 -18.87 3.47 -11.26
CA ARG A 39 -20.12 3.97 -10.69
C ARG A 39 -21.16 2.86 -10.66
N GLU A 40 -21.75 2.66 -9.49
CA GLU A 40 -22.82 1.68 -9.33
C GLU A 40 -24.07 2.14 -10.08
N ARG A 41 -24.60 1.23 -10.92
CA ARG A 41 -25.85 1.48 -11.63
C ARG A 41 -27.02 1.43 -10.65
N GLY A 42 -27.60 2.58 -10.33
CA GLY A 42 -28.76 2.68 -9.43
C GLY A 42 -28.58 3.75 -8.36
N SER A 43 -27.50 3.72 -7.60
CA SER A 43 -27.18 4.75 -6.61
C SER A 43 -26.38 5.92 -7.18
N GLY A 44 -25.64 5.69 -8.29
CA GLY A 44 -24.72 6.66 -8.88
C GLY A 44 -23.46 6.89 -8.04
N GLU A 45 -23.28 6.14 -6.96
CA GLU A 45 -22.12 6.25 -6.08
C GLU A 45 -20.85 5.74 -6.77
N ALA A 46 -19.74 6.47 -6.55
CA ALA A 46 -18.43 6.04 -7.00
C ALA A 46 -17.89 4.99 -6.03
N LYS A 47 -17.60 3.80 -6.53
CA LYS A 47 -16.96 2.71 -5.79
C LYS A 47 -15.57 2.45 -6.34
N GLU A 48 -14.69 1.98 -5.47
CA GLU A 48 -13.30 1.66 -5.78
C GLU A 48 -13.02 0.22 -5.37
N ILE A 49 -12.46 -0.56 -6.29
CA ILE A 49 -12.02 -1.94 -6.03
C ILE A 49 -10.51 -1.99 -6.25
N THR A 50 -9.79 -2.52 -5.28
CA THR A 50 -8.35 -2.75 -5.36
C THR A 50 -8.05 -4.23 -5.38
N GLU A 51 -7.38 -4.68 -6.43
CA GLU A 51 -6.87 -6.04 -6.56
C GLU A 51 -5.38 -6.09 -6.26
N TRP A 52 -4.97 -7.11 -5.52
CA TRP A 52 -3.59 -7.32 -5.10
C TRP A 52 -2.95 -8.46 -5.87
N HIS A 53 -1.89 -8.16 -6.59
CA HIS A 53 -1.15 -9.12 -7.40
C HIS A 53 0.20 -9.44 -6.75
N ASN A 54 0.55 -10.73 -6.65
CA ASN A 54 1.88 -11.17 -6.23
C ASN A 54 2.81 -11.18 -7.44
N ILE A 55 3.83 -10.35 -7.43
CA ILE A 55 4.81 -10.22 -8.50
C ILE A 55 6.11 -10.94 -8.07
N VAL A 56 6.65 -11.73 -8.98
CA VAL A 56 7.95 -12.39 -8.81
C VAL A 56 8.86 -11.98 -9.96
N ALA A 57 9.99 -11.38 -9.62
CA ALA A 57 11.02 -10.94 -10.56
C ALA A 57 12.31 -11.73 -10.35
N TRP A 58 13.02 -12.05 -11.43
CA TRP A 58 14.23 -12.85 -11.42
C TRP A 58 15.42 -12.09 -11.99
N ARG A 59 16.62 -12.41 -11.49
CA ARG A 59 17.90 -11.92 -12.01
C ARG A 59 17.91 -10.38 -12.12
N GLN A 60 18.17 -9.83 -13.29
CA GLN A 60 18.26 -8.38 -13.55
C GLN A 60 16.99 -7.62 -13.11
N LEU A 61 15.80 -8.22 -13.21
CA LEU A 61 14.57 -7.60 -12.75
C LEU A 61 14.48 -7.63 -11.21
N ALA A 62 15.07 -8.60 -10.55
CA ALA A 62 15.20 -8.61 -9.09
C ALA A 62 16.17 -7.52 -8.62
N ASP A 63 17.30 -7.36 -9.30
CA ASP A 63 18.28 -6.31 -9.00
C ASP A 63 17.68 -4.90 -9.26
N LEU A 64 16.89 -4.75 -10.32
CA LEU A 64 16.14 -3.52 -10.57
C LEU A 64 15.13 -3.25 -9.44
N ALA A 65 14.42 -4.28 -8.98
CA ALA A 65 13.47 -4.15 -7.89
C ALA A 65 14.15 -3.74 -6.59
N GLU A 66 15.28 -4.36 -6.24
CA GLU A 66 16.08 -4.05 -5.06
C GLU A 66 16.54 -2.59 -5.02
N ASN A 67 17.03 -2.09 -6.16
CA ASN A 67 17.65 -0.77 -6.22
C ASN A 67 16.64 0.37 -6.36
N PHE A 68 15.56 0.17 -7.11
CA PHE A 68 14.71 1.26 -7.59
C PHE A 68 13.25 1.16 -7.18
N ILE A 69 12.74 -0.03 -6.81
CA ILE A 69 11.34 -0.18 -6.44
C ILE A 69 11.19 -0.03 -4.92
N ARG A 70 10.24 0.80 -4.51
CA ARG A 70 9.86 1.01 -3.11
C ARG A 70 8.35 0.96 -2.96
N LYS A 71 7.86 0.77 -1.74
CA LYS A 71 6.43 0.91 -1.42
C LYS A 71 5.89 2.23 -1.97
N GLY A 72 4.77 2.17 -2.69
CA GLY A 72 4.13 3.32 -3.32
C GLY A 72 4.65 3.66 -4.72
N SER A 73 5.75 3.05 -5.20
CA SER A 73 6.22 3.25 -6.56
C SER A 73 5.16 2.83 -7.57
N GLN A 74 4.88 3.68 -8.56
CA GLN A 74 4.04 3.33 -9.70
C GLN A 74 4.88 2.65 -10.77
N ILE A 75 4.46 1.45 -11.15
CA ILE A 75 5.19 0.63 -12.13
C ILE A 75 4.25 0.00 -13.15
N PHE A 76 4.78 -0.26 -14.34
CA PHE A 76 4.21 -1.15 -15.33
C PHE A 76 4.92 -2.50 -15.25
N VAL A 77 4.15 -3.57 -15.24
CA VAL A 77 4.64 -4.95 -15.24
C VAL A 77 4.03 -5.70 -16.42
N GLU A 78 4.88 -6.29 -17.23
CA GLU A 78 4.53 -7.31 -18.21
C GLU A 78 5.01 -8.65 -17.71
N GLY A 79 4.16 -9.69 -17.77
CA GLY A 79 4.52 -10.99 -17.26
C GLY A 79 3.55 -12.10 -17.66
N ARG A 80 3.66 -13.22 -16.95
CA ARG A 80 2.85 -14.42 -17.12
C ARG A 80 2.22 -14.83 -15.81
N ILE A 81 0.98 -15.30 -15.84
CA ILE A 81 0.32 -15.89 -14.68
C ILE A 81 0.90 -17.29 -14.44
N ARG A 82 1.27 -17.56 -13.20
CA ARG A 82 1.72 -18.88 -12.75
C ARG A 82 1.06 -19.23 -11.44
N SER A 83 0.44 -20.40 -11.39
CA SER A 83 -0.07 -20.96 -10.13
C SER A 83 0.93 -21.96 -9.58
N ARG A 84 1.15 -21.92 -8.29
CA ARG A 84 2.01 -22.82 -7.52
C ARG A 84 1.19 -23.41 -6.38
N SER A 85 1.41 -24.68 -6.08
CA SER A 85 0.81 -25.35 -4.92
C SER A 85 1.88 -25.89 -3.98
N TRP A 86 1.57 -25.92 -2.69
CA TRP A 86 2.37 -26.55 -1.65
C TRP A 86 1.44 -27.18 -0.62
N ASP A 87 1.94 -28.17 0.10
CA ASP A 87 1.23 -28.76 1.21
C ASP A 87 1.56 -27.96 2.49
N ASP A 88 0.53 -27.53 3.23
CA ASP A 88 0.72 -26.82 4.51
C ASP A 88 1.06 -27.81 5.64
N GLN A 89 1.33 -27.29 6.84
CA GLN A 89 1.68 -28.09 8.01
C GLN A 89 0.59 -29.11 8.41
N ASN A 90 -0.64 -28.92 7.94
CA ASN A 90 -1.77 -29.82 8.18
C ASN A 90 -2.01 -30.80 7.03
N GLY A 91 -1.10 -30.85 6.03
CA GLY A 91 -1.23 -31.70 4.84
C GLY A 91 -2.28 -31.19 3.85
N GLN A 92 -2.79 -29.96 4.00
CA GLN A 92 -3.73 -29.37 3.07
C GLN A 92 -3.02 -28.69 1.91
N LYS A 93 -3.49 -28.94 0.69
CA LYS A 93 -2.97 -28.31 -0.51
C LYS A 93 -3.38 -26.86 -0.57
N ARG A 94 -2.38 -25.96 -0.59
CA ARG A 94 -2.55 -24.51 -0.75
C ARG A 94 -2.10 -24.09 -2.15
N TYR A 95 -2.78 -23.10 -2.69
CA TYR A 95 -2.48 -22.56 -4.01
C TYR A 95 -2.20 -21.07 -3.88
N ILE A 96 -1.23 -20.59 -4.64
CA ILE A 96 -0.97 -19.17 -4.83
C ILE A 96 -0.85 -18.88 -6.30
N THR A 97 -1.44 -17.77 -6.74
CA THR A 97 -1.26 -17.24 -8.08
C THR A 97 -0.24 -16.13 -8.01
N GLU A 98 0.81 -16.25 -8.82
CA GLU A 98 1.91 -15.31 -8.93
C GLU A 98 2.01 -14.84 -10.39
N ILE A 99 2.49 -13.61 -10.57
CA ILE A 99 2.82 -13.07 -11.88
C ILE A 99 4.33 -13.08 -12.00
N LEU A 100 4.84 -13.91 -12.88
CA LEU A 100 6.25 -13.95 -13.21
C LEU A 100 6.56 -12.81 -14.18
N ALA A 101 7.30 -11.80 -13.72
CA ALA A 101 7.62 -10.64 -14.51
C ALA A 101 8.61 -10.98 -15.63
N ASP A 102 8.26 -10.58 -16.86
CA ASP A 102 9.13 -10.61 -18.04
C ASP A 102 9.77 -9.23 -18.29
N SER A 103 9.06 -8.14 -17.91
CA SER A 103 9.53 -6.74 -17.97
C SER A 103 8.92 -5.90 -16.87
N ILE A 104 9.68 -4.95 -16.34
CA ILE A 104 9.23 -3.97 -15.34
C ILE A 104 9.72 -2.58 -15.79
N GLN A 105 8.82 -1.60 -15.79
CA GLN A 105 9.13 -0.20 -16.07
C GLN A 105 8.62 0.68 -14.93
N LEU A 106 9.46 1.57 -14.43
CA LEU A 106 9.06 2.58 -13.45
C LEU A 106 8.35 3.72 -14.19
N LEU A 107 7.14 4.06 -13.74
CA LEU A 107 6.32 5.11 -14.32
C LEU A 107 6.39 6.42 -13.52
N GLY A 108 6.93 6.39 -12.30
CA GLY A 108 7.13 7.57 -11.45
C GLY A 108 8.15 8.52 -12.04
N ARG A 109 7.94 9.83 -11.90
CA ARG A 109 8.93 10.85 -12.24
C ARG A 109 10.16 10.66 -11.37
N LYS A 110 11.34 10.85 -11.96
CA LYS A 110 12.62 10.96 -11.25
C LYS A 110 12.56 12.20 -10.35
N GLY A 111 12.06 12.05 -9.10
CA GLY A 111 11.81 13.16 -8.19
C GLY A 111 10.69 12.91 -7.16
N ASP A 112 9.83 11.91 -7.37
CA ASP A 112 8.82 11.51 -6.38
C ASP A 112 9.39 10.50 -5.34
N ALA A 113 10.62 10.73 -4.89
CA ALA A 113 11.01 10.21 -3.59
C ALA A 113 10.11 10.89 -2.55
N PRO A 114 9.51 10.17 -1.58
CA PRO A 114 8.79 10.82 -0.48
C PRO A 114 9.76 11.80 0.17
N ILE A 115 9.45 13.09 0.06
CA ILE A 115 10.20 14.13 0.74
C ILE A 115 10.06 13.80 2.22
N PRO A 116 11.14 13.53 2.97
CA PRO A 116 11.05 13.40 4.42
C PRO A 116 10.57 14.77 4.92
N THR A 117 9.35 14.82 5.42
CA THR A 117 8.75 15.98 6.05
C THR A 117 9.48 16.23 7.36
N GLY A 118 10.59 16.96 7.32
CA GLY A 118 11.43 17.23 8.48
C GLY A 118 12.79 17.81 8.12
N GLY A 119 12.81 18.94 7.42
CA GLY A 119 14.02 19.69 7.18
C GLY A 119 13.68 21.08 6.69
N ALA A 120 13.92 22.07 7.53
CA ALA A 120 13.77 23.49 7.17
C ALA A 120 14.59 23.78 5.91
N TYR A 121 13.91 24.21 4.85
CA TYR A 121 14.57 24.81 3.69
C TYR A 121 15.18 26.14 4.11
N THR A 122 16.49 26.20 4.22
CA THR A 122 17.22 27.46 4.16
C THR A 122 17.45 27.77 2.69
N ASP A 123 16.70 28.74 2.18
CA ASP A 123 16.88 29.34 0.85
C ASP A 123 18.17 30.20 0.85
N PRO A 124 19.19 29.92 0.03
CA PRO A 124 20.42 30.72 -0.01
C PRO A 124 20.33 31.93 -0.92
N GLY A 125 19.15 32.56 -1.05
CA GLY A 125 18.98 33.63 -2.02
C GLY A 125 18.08 34.82 -1.64
N ALA A 126 17.72 35.05 -0.37
CA ALA A 126 16.93 36.21 0.02
C ALA A 126 17.81 37.32 0.59
N PRO A 127 17.71 38.58 0.07
CA PRO A 127 18.42 39.72 0.63
C PRO A 127 17.83 40.13 1.97
N ALA A 128 18.70 40.47 2.93
CA ALA A 128 18.39 40.90 4.26
C ALA A 128 17.45 42.14 4.26
N GLN A 129 16.27 42.02 4.87
CA GLN A 129 15.42 43.13 5.22
C GLN A 129 15.17 43.14 6.74
N GLY A 130 15.60 44.22 7.34
CA GLY A 130 15.32 44.99 8.52
C GLY A 130 14.54 44.41 9.73
N PRO A 131 14.69 45.05 10.89
CA PRO A 131 14.37 44.51 12.21
C PRO A 131 12.86 44.35 12.46
N ALA A 132 12.52 43.27 13.16
CA ALA A 132 11.17 42.86 13.52
C ALA A 132 10.46 43.83 14.48
N PRO A 133 9.14 44.06 14.34
CA PRO A 133 8.33 44.66 15.37
C PRO A 133 7.95 43.67 16.48
N ALA A 134 7.86 44.20 17.70
CA ALA A 134 7.65 43.54 18.98
C ALA A 134 6.37 42.70 19.11
N PRO A 135 6.30 41.77 20.08
CA PRO A 135 5.24 40.78 20.20
C PRO A 135 3.91 41.37 20.67
N ARG A 136 2.85 41.10 19.94
CA ARG A 136 1.47 41.41 20.33
C ARG A 136 0.90 40.28 21.20
N ALA A 137 0.18 40.73 22.22
CA ALA A 137 -0.41 40.02 23.33
C ALA A 137 -1.20 38.73 22.98
N ALA A 138 -1.16 37.81 23.93
CA ALA A 138 -1.81 36.53 24.00
C ALA A 138 -3.33 36.55 23.72
N ALA A 139 -3.80 35.65 22.88
CA ALA A 139 -5.20 35.28 22.76
C ALA A 139 -5.52 34.12 23.71
N PRO A 140 -6.78 34.04 24.26
CA PRO A 140 -7.11 33.12 25.34
C PRO A 140 -7.15 31.65 24.94
N ALA A 141 -6.68 30.83 25.85
CA ALA A 141 -6.64 29.36 25.74
C ALA A 141 -8.02 28.73 25.66
N TYR A 142 -8.23 27.87 24.65
CA TYR A 142 -9.37 26.95 24.59
C TYR A 142 -9.16 25.82 25.60
N PRO A 143 -10.20 25.42 26.38
CA PRO A 143 -10.09 24.32 27.32
C PRO A 143 -9.97 22.99 26.61
N LYS A 144 -9.04 22.14 27.06
CA LYS A 144 -8.86 20.76 26.61
C LYS A 144 -10.08 19.91 26.96
N PRO A 145 -10.57 19.04 26.06
CA PRO A 145 -11.61 18.07 26.42
C PRO A 145 -11.08 17.07 27.44
N GLN A 146 -11.85 16.90 28.53
CA GLN A 146 -11.60 15.90 29.55
C GLN A 146 -11.87 14.48 29.02
N PRO A 147 -11.10 13.46 29.44
CA PRO A 147 -11.41 12.07 29.11
C PRO A 147 -12.68 11.64 29.80
N GLN A 148 -13.66 11.17 29.01
CA GLN A 148 -14.90 10.57 29.53
C GLN A 148 -14.58 9.21 30.15
N GLN A 149 -15.04 9.01 31.38
CA GLN A 149 -14.95 7.76 32.11
C GLN A 149 -15.86 6.69 31.46
N PRO A 150 -15.47 5.41 31.49
CA PRO A 150 -16.31 4.34 30.97
C PRO A 150 -17.54 4.16 31.86
N VAL A 151 -18.72 4.25 31.26
CA VAL A 151 -19.99 3.88 31.92
C VAL A 151 -20.05 2.36 32.06
N THR A 152 -20.05 1.88 33.27
CA THR A 152 -20.37 0.50 33.62
C THR A 152 -21.86 0.25 33.36
N LEU A 153 -22.15 -0.62 32.39
CA LEU A 153 -23.48 -1.22 32.23
C LEU A 153 -23.62 -2.36 33.26
N ASP A 154 -24.20 -2.02 34.40
CA ASP A 154 -24.76 -3.00 35.29
C ASP A 154 -26.29 -2.83 35.23
N SER A 155 -26.97 -3.97 35.17
CA SER A 155 -28.41 -4.18 35.34
C SER A 155 -29.31 -3.81 34.14
N LEU A 156 -29.67 -4.83 33.39
CA LEU A 156 -31.05 -5.16 33.03
C LEU A 156 -31.10 -6.67 32.69
N GLU A 157 -31.37 -7.44 33.71
CA GLU A 157 -32.09 -8.72 33.58
C GLU A 157 -33.49 -8.41 33.10
N GLY A 158 -33.94 -9.12 32.10
CA GLY A 158 -35.27 -9.06 31.51
C GLY A 158 -35.41 -10.18 30.50
N ASP A 159 -35.67 -11.36 31.03
CA ASP A 159 -36.49 -12.45 30.56
C ASP A 159 -37.46 -12.03 29.43
N ASP A 160 -37.33 -12.63 28.25
CA ASP A 160 -38.52 -13.22 27.60
C ASP A 160 -38.06 -14.17 26.47
N SER A 161 -38.44 -15.40 26.68
CA SER A 161 -38.53 -16.49 25.74
C SER A 161 -39.52 -16.14 24.63
N ASP A 162 -39.23 -16.44 23.41
CA ASP A 162 -40.06 -17.28 22.54
C ASP A 162 -39.96 -16.90 21.06
N ASP A 163 -39.92 -17.93 20.29
CA ASP A 163 -40.40 -18.10 18.91
C ASP A 163 -39.45 -17.79 17.75
N LEU A 164 -38.79 -18.85 17.31
CA LEU A 164 -38.39 -19.07 15.92
C LEU A 164 -39.54 -19.72 15.17
N PRO A 165 -39.82 -19.29 13.94
CA PRO A 165 -40.07 -20.26 12.90
C PRO A 165 -39.29 -19.98 11.61
N PHE A 166 -38.55 -21.01 11.19
CA PHE A 166 -38.12 -21.38 9.84
C PHE A 166 -37.10 -20.49 9.12
#